data_1b8a7fab20f232fbf00bd097f23b0b65
#
_entry.id   1b8a7fab20f232fbf00bd097f23b0b65
#
_cell.length_a   1.000
_cell.length_b   1.000
_cell.length_c   1.000
_cell.angle_alpha   90.00
_cell.angle_beta   90.00
_cell.angle_gamma   90.00
#
_symmetry.space_group_name_H-M   'P 1'
#
loop_
_entity.id
_entity.type
_entity.pdbx_description
1 polymer ?
#
loop_
_entity_poly.entity_id
_entity_poly.type
_entity_poly.pdbx_seq_one_letter_code
_entity_poly.pdbx_strand_id
1 'polypeptide(L)'
;ECPELTDLQAEYIRNNHSDVTALRVAVAETIICQNLQDIPNAAQMAEPTVRMAANSQFEENQHRYRNLLSSLRQYLRSLRHFEGRKSLILISDGFLPDYVRYELQDVTDMALRSGVIFNTVDVRGLYTTNYQASDRVVVGNDNETFALLSRKPQMRADDMRSQEDPLRQLSSETGGMHIGNTNDLAAGMLKIISSQSFYYILSYATPNAKSDGRYHKIKLEVTRPGLNVTYRKGYYAPKEQLSFERRKKEDIIEALRAPGNLNEIPIQLSYNYFLMDDARYQLALMTQVNIRGMKFVEEDSRHKNM
;
A
#
# COMPACT_ATOMS: atom_id res chain seq x y z
N GLU A 1 18.92 -6.33 -20.06
CA GLU A 1 19.91 -5.74 -19.14
C GLU A 1 20.64 -6.86 -18.40
N CYS A 2 21.87 -6.61 -17.96
CA CYS A 2 22.68 -7.58 -17.25
C CYS A 2 23.39 -6.91 -16.07
N PRO A 3 23.23 -7.38 -14.83
CA PRO A 3 22.44 -8.57 -14.43
C PRO A 3 20.94 -8.33 -14.47
N GLU A 4 20.18 -9.40 -14.62
CA GLU A 4 18.72 -9.38 -14.45
C GLU A 4 18.38 -9.72 -12.99
N LEU A 5 18.13 -8.69 -12.20
CA LEU A 5 17.81 -8.82 -10.79
C LEU A 5 16.29 -8.90 -10.57
N THR A 6 15.85 -9.72 -9.63
CA THR A 6 14.51 -9.58 -9.06
C THR A 6 14.51 -8.44 -8.03
N ASP A 7 13.32 -7.93 -7.69
CA ASP A 7 13.19 -6.86 -6.70
C ASP A 7 13.73 -7.30 -5.33
N LEU A 8 13.45 -8.54 -4.94
CA LEU A 8 13.95 -9.13 -3.70
C LEU A 8 15.47 -9.31 -3.70
N GLN A 9 16.06 -9.69 -4.85
CA GLN A 9 17.51 -9.74 -4.98
C GLN A 9 18.15 -8.36 -4.83
N ALA A 10 17.59 -7.35 -5.48
CA ALA A 10 18.07 -5.97 -5.37
C ALA A 10 18.03 -5.49 -3.91
N GLU A 11 16.97 -5.81 -3.18
CA GLU A 11 16.85 -5.50 -1.76
C GLU A 11 17.92 -6.19 -0.92
N TYR A 12 18.13 -7.51 -1.10
CA TYR A 12 19.12 -8.27 -0.34
C TYR A 12 20.54 -7.78 -0.59
N ILE A 13 20.87 -7.46 -1.85
CA ILE A 13 22.20 -6.92 -2.22
C ILE A 13 22.40 -5.53 -1.60
N ARG A 14 21.38 -4.65 -1.70
CA ARG A 14 21.44 -3.29 -1.18
C ARG A 14 21.60 -3.25 0.34
N ASN A 15 20.87 -4.11 1.05
CA ASN A 15 20.86 -4.15 2.52
C ASN A 15 22.00 -5.01 3.11
N ASN A 16 22.93 -5.50 2.29
CA ASN A 16 24.01 -6.38 2.71
C ASN A 16 23.51 -7.54 3.58
N HIS A 17 22.48 -8.23 3.11
CA HIS A 17 21.89 -9.35 3.83
C HIS A 17 22.96 -10.38 4.19
N SER A 18 22.83 -11.06 5.33
CA SER A 18 23.79 -12.09 5.79
C SER A 18 23.93 -13.26 4.80
N ASP A 19 22.87 -13.57 4.04
CA ASP A 19 22.94 -14.49 2.90
C ASP A 19 23.43 -13.76 1.66
N VAL A 20 24.68 -13.96 1.32
CA VAL A 20 25.32 -13.38 0.12
C VAL A 20 24.94 -14.09 -1.18
N THR A 21 24.02 -15.05 -1.16
CA THR A 21 23.67 -15.86 -2.34
C THR A 21 23.14 -14.99 -3.48
N ALA A 22 22.29 -13.99 -3.16
CA ALA A 22 21.76 -13.05 -4.15
C ALA A 22 22.87 -12.32 -4.90
N LEU A 23 23.87 -11.81 -4.17
CA LEU A 23 25.01 -11.13 -4.75
C LEU A 23 25.87 -12.08 -5.60
N ARG A 24 26.18 -13.28 -5.10
CA ARG A 24 26.99 -14.27 -5.83
C ARG A 24 26.36 -14.72 -7.13
N VAL A 25 25.05 -14.95 -7.14
CA VAL A 25 24.29 -15.30 -8.35
C VAL A 25 24.35 -14.16 -9.38
N ALA A 26 24.10 -12.92 -8.94
CA ALA A 26 24.12 -11.77 -9.82
C ALA A 26 25.53 -11.46 -10.38
N VAL A 27 26.58 -11.65 -9.57
CA VAL A 27 27.97 -11.51 -10.01
C VAL A 27 28.31 -12.59 -11.03
N ALA A 28 27.94 -13.85 -10.78
CA ALA A 28 28.18 -14.95 -11.73
C ALA A 28 27.48 -14.69 -13.07
N GLU A 29 26.25 -14.21 -13.05
CA GLU A 29 25.52 -13.83 -14.26
C GLU A 29 26.23 -12.68 -15.01
N THR A 30 26.67 -11.65 -14.29
CA THR A 30 27.37 -10.50 -14.88
C THR A 30 28.67 -10.90 -15.55
N ILE A 31 29.43 -11.79 -14.92
CA ILE A 31 30.68 -12.32 -15.50
C ILE A 31 30.44 -12.95 -16.87
N ILE A 32 29.38 -13.74 -16.98
CA ILE A 32 29.05 -14.42 -18.23
C ILE A 32 28.49 -13.44 -19.26
N CYS A 33 27.54 -12.59 -18.87
CA CYS A 33 26.94 -11.63 -19.81
C CYS A 33 27.98 -10.63 -20.38
N GLN A 34 28.96 -10.26 -19.59
CA GLN A 34 30.01 -9.29 -20.01
C GLN A 34 31.26 -9.96 -20.59
N ASN A 35 31.24 -11.30 -20.77
CA ASN A 35 32.34 -12.09 -21.27
C ASN A 35 33.65 -11.91 -20.46
N LEU A 36 33.51 -11.91 -19.11
CA LEU A 36 34.63 -11.72 -18.19
C LEU A 36 35.23 -13.04 -17.68
N GLN A 37 34.79 -14.20 -18.20
CA GLN A 37 35.18 -15.53 -17.68
C GLN A 37 36.68 -15.78 -17.65
N ASP A 38 37.39 -15.27 -18.66
CA ASP A 38 38.83 -15.47 -18.83
C ASP A 38 39.67 -14.37 -18.14
N ILE A 39 39.01 -13.44 -17.43
CA ILE A 39 39.70 -12.31 -16.80
C ILE A 39 40.03 -12.64 -15.34
N PRO A 40 41.29 -12.50 -14.91
CA PRO A 40 41.64 -12.64 -13.50
C PRO A 40 40.82 -11.68 -12.62
N ASN A 41 40.31 -12.17 -11.49
CA ASN A 41 39.48 -11.38 -10.55
C ASN A 41 38.18 -10.83 -11.17
N ALA A 42 37.58 -11.51 -12.15
CA ALA A 42 36.32 -11.14 -12.78
C ALA A 42 35.20 -10.80 -11.78
N ALA A 43 35.11 -11.54 -10.67
CA ALA A 43 34.12 -11.28 -9.63
C ALA A 43 34.27 -9.90 -8.97
N GLN A 44 35.51 -9.46 -8.72
CA GLN A 44 35.78 -8.14 -8.15
C GLN A 44 35.45 -7.00 -9.14
N MET A 45 35.59 -7.28 -10.45
CA MET A 45 35.23 -6.31 -11.50
C MET A 45 33.69 -6.24 -11.69
N ALA A 46 32.98 -7.36 -11.60
CA ALA A 46 31.55 -7.44 -11.81
C ALA A 46 30.74 -6.92 -10.60
N GLU A 47 31.23 -7.10 -9.39
CA GLU A 47 30.49 -6.75 -8.15
C GLU A 47 30.04 -5.27 -8.09
N PRO A 48 30.87 -4.26 -8.43
CA PRO A 48 30.41 -2.86 -8.43
C PRO A 48 29.23 -2.62 -9.39
N THR A 49 29.25 -3.25 -10.57
CA THR A 49 28.15 -3.15 -11.53
C THR A 49 26.85 -3.74 -10.97
N VAL A 50 26.94 -4.91 -10.33
CA VAL A 50 25.80 -5.55 -9.67
C VAL A 50 25.24 -4.67 -8.55
N ARG A 51 26.10 -4.13 -7.70
CA ARG A 51 25.66 -3.25 -6.59
C ARG A 51 25.02 -1.96 -7.10
N MET A 52 25.53 -1.40 -8.19
CA MET A 52 24.96 -0.20 -8.83
C MET A 52 23.57 -0.52 -9.40
N ALA A 53 23.42 -1.63 -10.14
CA ALA A 53 22.14 -2.08 -10.66
C ALA A 53 21.12 -2.33 -9.55
N ALA A 54 21.54 -3.02 -8.47
CA ALA A 54 20.69 -3.29 -7.32
C ALA A 54 20.24 -1.99 -6.60
N ASN A 55 21.13 -1.03 -6.43
CA ASN A 55 20.79 0.27 -5.85
C ASN A 55 19.78 1.03 -6.71
N SER A 56 20.02 1.09 -8.03
CA SER A 56 19.11 1.79 -8.97
C SER A 56 17.71 1.19 -8.94
N GLN A 57 17.61 -0.14 -9.03
CA GLN A 57 16.34 -0.86 -8.99
C GLN A 57 15.63 -0.69 -7.62
N PHE A 58 16.39 -0.73 -6.53
CA PHE A 58 15.86 -0.50 -5.18
C PHE A 58 15.22 0.90 -5.07
N GLU A 59 15.91 1.96 -5.47
CA GLU A 59 15.42 3.33 -5.39
C GLU A 59 14.17 3.53 -6.27
N GLU A 60 14.17 3.00 -7.49
CA GLU A 60 13.01 3.06 -8.39
C GLU A 60 11.77 2.38 -7.77
N ASN A 61 11.94 1.18 -7.25
CA ASN A 61 10.86 0.43 -6.60
C ASN A 61 10.35 1.13 -5.36
N GLN A 62 11.24 1.69 -4.53
CA GLN A 62 10.84 2.44 -3.35
C GLN A 62 9.97 3.64 -3.72
N HIS A 63 10.34 4.40 -4.76
CA HIS A 63 9.53 5.50 -5.25
C HIS A 63 8.19 5.04 -5.79
N ARG A 64 8.14 3.98 -6.59
CA ARG A 64 6.92 3.39 -7.15
C ARG A 64 5.94 2.98 -6.05
N TYR A 65 6.42 2.23 -5.07
CA TYR A 65 5.57 1.73 -3.98
C TYR A 65 5.08 2.84 -3.04
N ARG A 66 5.93 3.81 -2.71
CA ARG A 66 5.51 4.98 -1.92
C ARG A 66 4.45 5.81 -2.64
N ASN A 67 4.58 6.01 -3.94
CA ASN A 67 3.59 6.72 -4.74
C ASN A 67 2.26 5.98 -4.76
N LEU A 68 2.27 4.64 -4.94
CA LEU A 68 1.08 3.81 -4.86
C LEU A 68 0.38 3.97 -3.50
N LEU A 69 1.09 3.78 -2.39
CA LEU A 69 0.52 3.86 -1.05
C LEU A 69 0.05 5.28 -0.70
N SER A 70 0.74 6.31 -1.19
CA SER A 70 0.30 7.69 -1.06
C SER A 70 -1.02 7.94 -1.79
N SER A 71 -1.18 7.40 -3.00
CA SER A 71 -2.43 7.48 -3.77
C SER A 71 -3.56 6.74 -3.06
N LEU A 72 -3.29 5.54 -2.52
CA LEU A 72 -4.28 4.79 -1.74
C LEU A 72 -4.74 5.58 -0.52
N ARG A 73 -3.83 6.23 0.22
CA ARG A 73 -4.19 7.12 1.34
C ARG A 73 -5.11 8.26 0.90
N GLN A 74 -4.85 8.86 -0.24
CA GLN A 74 -5.69 9.92 -0.77
C GLN A 74 -7.10 9.42 -1.10
N TYR A 75 -7.23 8.25 -1.76
CA TYR A 75 -8.53 7.63 -2.03
C TYR A 75 -9.29 7.26 -0.75
N LEU A 76 -8.61 6.72 0.24
CA LEU A 76 -9.23 6.38 1.53
C LEU A 76 -9.78 7.61 2.26
N ARG A 77 -9.07 8.74 2.21
CA ARG A 77 -9.57 10.00 2.75
C ARG A 77 -10.85 10.45 2.05
N SER A 78 -10.87 10.41 0.72
CA SER A 78 -12.07 10.75 -0.05
C SER A 78 -13.24 9.82 0.25
N LEU A 79 -12.98 8.51 0.39
CA LEU A 79 -14.01 7.52 0.67
C LEU A 79 -14.58 7.62 2.10
N ARG A 80 -13.88 8.27 3.03
CA ARG A 80 -14.35 8.45 4.41
C ARG A 80 -15.65 9.23 4.49
N HIS A 81 -15.87 10.17 3.57
CA HIS A 81 -17.07 11.01 3.54
C HIS A 81 -18.33 10.32 3.01
N PHE A 82 -18.20 9.13 2.44
CA PHE A 82 -19.35 8.34 2.00
C PHE A 82 -19.86 7.44 3.12
N GLU A 83 -21.17 7.39 3.29
CA GLU A 83 -21.81 6.49 4.23
C GLU A 83 -21.79 5.03 3.75
N GLY A 84 -21.94 4.10 4.69
CA GLY A 84 -22.07 2.68 4.39
C GLY A 84 -20.74 1.96 4.17
N ARG A 85 -20.85 0.67 3.81
CA ARG A 85 -19.71 -0.21 3.50
C ARG A 85 -19.13 0.15 2.14
N LYS A 86 -17.84 0.33 2.10
CA LYS A 86 -17.10 0.66 0.87
C LYS A 86 -16.17 -0.49 0.52
N SER A 87 -16.04 -0.77 -0.75
CA SER A 87 -15.12 -1.77 -1.28
C SER A 87 -14.20 -1.14 -2.33
N LEU A 88 -12.92 -1.39 -2.19
CA LEU A 88 -11.90 -1.00 -3.13
C LEU A 88 -11.26 -2.26 -3.71
N ILE A 89 -11.11 -2.33 -5.02
CA ILE A 89 -10.39 -3.40 -5.69
C ILE A 89 -9.03 -2.84 -6.13
N LEU A 90 -7.98 -3.33 -5.51
CA LEU A 90 -6.60 -3.02 -5.90
C LEU A 90 -6.11 -4.07 -6.89
N ILE A 91 -5.83 -3.63 -8.11
CA ILE A 91 -5.28 -4.46 -9.18
C ILE A 91 -3.78 -4.13 -9.27
N SER A 92 -2.91 -5.08 -8.97
CA SER A 92 -1.46 -4.86 -8.86
C SER A 92 -0.70 -6.14 -9.12
N ASP A 93 0.54 -6.01 -9.53
CA ASP A 93 1.56 -7.04 -9.59
C ASP A 93 2.24 -7.32 -8.24
N GLY A 94 1.85 -6.60 -7.19
CA GLY A 94 2.40 -6.71 -5.86
C GLY A 94 3.46 -5.66 -5.54
N PHE A 95 4.05 -5.78 -4.36
CA PHE A 95 5.16 -4.94 -3.90
C PHE A 95 5.84 -5.59 -2.68
N LEU A 96 7.13 -5.31 -2.50
CA LEU A 96 7.87 -5.87 -1.38
C LEU A 96 7.52 -5.15 -0.06
N PRO A 97 7.23 -5.90 1.02
CA PRO A 97 6.77 -5.33 2.29
C PRO A 97 7.83 -4.48 2.99
N ASP A 98 9.11 -4.85 2.88
CA ASP A 98 10.19 -4.22 3.65
C ASP A 98 10.48 -2.78 3.20
N TYR A 99 10.17 -2.45 1.94
CA TYR A 99 10.26 -1.07 1.44
C TYR A 99 9.25 -0.11 2.06
N VAL A 100 8.08 -0.62 2.46
CA VAL A 100 6.90 0.20 2.74
C VAL A 100 6.08 -0.32 3.91
N ARG A 101 6.70 -1.04 4.82
CA ARG A 101 6.00 -1.71 5.94
C ARG A 101 5.15 -0.75 6.78
N TYR A 102 5.69 0.42 7.10
CA TYR A 102 4.99 1.42 7.90
C TYR A 102 3.85 2.07 7.11
N GLU A 103 4.10 2.39 5.84
CA GLU A 103 3.12 2.98 4.95
C GLU A 103 1.97 2.02 4.64
N LEU A 104 2.24 0.73 4.50
CA LEU A 104 1.22 -0.30 4.31
C LEU A 104 0.34 -0.46 5.57
N GLN A 105 0.97 -0.45 6.74
CA GLN A 105 0.25 -0.51 8.01
C GLN A 105 -0.65 0.71 8.21
N ASP A 106 -0.18 1.90 7.84
CA ASP A 106 -0.94 3.14 7.88
C ASP A 106 -2.15 3.10 6.92
N VAL A 107 -1.96 2.62 5.68
CA VAL A 107 -3.05 2.40 4.71
C VAL A 107 -4.08 1.43 5.25
N THR A 108 -3.65 0.34 5.88
CA THR A 108 -4.55 -0.66 6.47
C THR A 108 -5.35 -0.07 7.64
N ASP A 109 -4.71 0.70 8.54
CA ASP A 109 -5.39 1.39 9.64
C ASP A 109 -6.43 2.40 9.11
N MET A 110 -6.04 3.20 8.12
CA MET A 110 -6.97 4.14 7.47
C MET A 110 -8.16 3.44 6.82
N ALA A 111 -7.95 2.32 6.14
CA ALA A 111 -9.02 1.53 5.53
C ALA A 111 -10.01 1.02 6.58
N LEU A 112 -9.49 0.45 7.67
CA LEU A 112 -10.29 -0.06 8.78
C LEU A 112 -11.14 1.04 9.43
N ARG A 113 -10.55 2.22 9.68
CA ARG A 113 -11.27 3.39 10.25
C ARG A 113 -12.29 3.98 9.30
N SER A 114 -11.99 4.00 8.01
CA SER A 114 -12.89 4.53 6.96
C SER A 114 -13.98 3.56 6.55
N GLY A 115 -14.02 2.33 7.08
CA GLY A 115 -14.99 1.31 6.70
C GLY A 115 -14.77 0.78 5.27
N VAL A 116 -13.55 0.90 4.74
CA VAL A 116 -13.19 0.42 3.41
C VAL A 116 -12.63 -1.00 3.50
N ILE A 117 -13.10 -1.87 2.62
CA ILE A 117 -12.61 -3.23 2.45
C ILE A 117 -11.75 -3.26 1.21
N PHE A 118 -10.52 -3.71 1.35
CA PHE A 118 -9.65 -3.98 0.21
C PHE A 118 -9.89 -5.39 -0.32
N ASN A 119 -10.17 -5.48 -1.60
CA ASN A 119 -10.01 -6.72 -2.37
C ASN A 119 -8.80 -6.52 -3.27
N THR A 120 -7.98 -7.55 -3.44
CA THR A 120 -6.75 -7.45 -4.23
C THR A 120 -6.75 -8.48 -5.34
N VAL A 121 -6.28 -8.07 -6.51
CA VAL A 121 -6.16 -8.92 -7.69
C VAL A 121 -4.73 -8.83 -8.20
N ASP A 122 -4.03 -9.96 -8.19
CA ASP A 122 -2.70 -10.08 -8.77
C ASP A 122 -2.84 -10.28 -10.30
N VAL A 123 -2.28 -9.34 -11.06
CA VAL A 123 -2.41 -9.33 -12.53
C VAL A 123 -1.39 -10.21 -13.25
N ARG A 124 -0.41 -10.77 -12.53
CA ARG A 124 0.63 -11.62 -13.14
C ARG A 124 0.08 -12.91 -13.73
N GLY A 125 -1.16 -13.25 -13.38
CA GLY A 125 -1.82 -14.45 -13.88
C GLY A 125 -1.26 -15.74 -13.29
N LEU A 126 -1.41 -16.83 -14.03
CA LEU A 126 -0.79 -18.10 -13.67
C LEU A 126 0.69 -18.06 -14.05
N TYR A 127 1.55 -18.15 -13.07
CA TYR A 127 3.00 -18.10 -13.29
C TYR A 127 3.67 -19.43 -12.92
N THR A 128 4.73 -19.75 -13.65
CA THR A 128 5.61 -20.85 -13.33
C THR A 128 6.93 -20.33 -12.79
N THR A 129 7.50 -21.03 -11.83
CA THR A 129 8.81 -20.72 -11.26
C THR A 129 9.96 -21.27 -12.08
N ASN A 130 9.66 -22.11 -13.06
CA ASN A 130 10.65 -22.67 -13.98
C ASN A 130 11.08 -21.66 -15.05
N TYR A 131 12.19 -21.95 -15.71
CA TYR A 131 12.64 -21.17 -16.86
C TYR A 131 11.55 -21.12 -17.94
N GLN A 132 11.28 -19.94 -18.44
CA GLN A 132 10.42 -19.73 -19.59
C GLN A 132 11.26 -19.73 -20.87
N ALA A 133 10.62 -19.99 -22.03
CA ALA A 133 11.32 -19.99 -23.31
C ALA A 133 11.93 -18.61 -23.67
N SER A 134 11.40 -17.53 -23.07
CA SER A 134 11.93 -16.16 -23.21
C SER A 134 13.11 -15.86 -22.29
N ASP A 135 13.35 -16.72 -21.29
CA ASP A 135 14.41 -16.48 -20.33
C ASP A 135 15.77 -16.68 -20.99
N ARG A 136 16.67 -15.75 -20.74
CA ARG A 136 18.06 -15.91 -21.11
C ARG A 136 18.69 -16.93 -20.16
N VAL A 137 18.79 -18.17 -20.61
CA VAL A 137 19.48 -19.21 -19.85
C VAL A 137 20.98 -18.96 -19.93
N VAL A 138 21.52 -18.44 -18.85
CA VAL A 138 22.96 -18.26 -18.71
C VAL A 138 23.52 -19.57 -18.14
N VAL A 139 24.32 -20.27 -18.91
CA VAL A 139 24.91 -21.54 -18.49
C VAL A 139 26.37 -21.26 -18.07
N GLY A 140 26.71 -21.64 -16.86
CA GLY A 140 28.09 -21.57 -16.38
C GLY A 140 28.98 -22.66 -17.00
N ASN A 141 30.23 -22.32 -17.26
CA ASN A 141 31.21 -23.24 -17.83
C ASN A 141 31.84 -24.17 -16.76
N ASP A 142 31.56 -23.93 -15.51
CA ASP A 142 32.05 -24.71 -14.37
C ASP A 142 30.92 -25.10 -13.42
N ASN A 143 31.16 -26.11 -12.58
CA ASN A 143 30.16 -26.64 -11.67
C ASN A 143 29.69 -25.64 -10.61
N GLU A 144 30.52 -24.71 -10.16
CA GLU A 144 30.18 -23.73 -9.15
C GLU A 144 29.23 -22.68 -9.74
N THR A 145 29.57 -22.13 -10.88
CA THR A 145 28.73 -21.16 -11.61
C THR A 145 27.39 -21.77 -11.99
N PHE A 146 27.38 -23.01 -12.49
CA PHE A 146 26.13 -23.73 -12.77
C PHE A 146 25.27 -23.88 -11.51
N ALA A 147 25.85 -24.30 -10.36
CA ALA A 147 25.14 -24.45 -9.12
C ALA A 147 24.57 -23.13 -8.59
N LEU A 148 25.24 -22.00 -8.80
CA LEU A 148 24.74 -20.67 -8.44
C LEU A 148 23.57 -20.25 -9.34
N LEU A 149 23.72 -20.36 -10.64
CA LEU A 149 22.70 -19.94 -11.59
C LEU A 149 21.43 -20.81 -11.53
N SER A 150 21.57 -22.10 -11.18
CA SER A 150 20.42 -23.00 -10.96
C SER A 150 19.50 -22.56 -9.82
N ARG A 151 19.90 -21.60 -8.98
CA ARG A 151 19.06 -21.01 -7.91
C ARG A 151 18.12 -19.90 -8.40
N LYS A 152 18.31 -19.35 -9.61
CA LYS A 152 17.45 -18.27 -10.14
C LYS A 152 15.96 -18.59 -10.15
N PRO A 153 15.49 -19.78 -10.55
CA PRO A 153 14.06 -20.12 -10.47
C PRO A 153 13.51 -20.02 -9.05
N GLN A 154 14.27 -20.48 -8.05
CA GLN A 154 13.87 -20.38 -6.65
C GLN A 154 13.80 -18.92 -6.20
N MET A 155 14.78 -18.10 -6.56
CA MET A 155 14.79 -16.66 -6.25
C MET A 155 13.61 -15.93 -6.86
N ARG A 156 13.22 -16.26 -8.10
CA ARG A 156 12.00 -15.73 -8.73
C ARG A 156 10.74 -16.16 -7.98
N ALA A 157 10.68 -17.42 -7.54
CA ALA A 157 9.56 -17.92 -6.76
C ALA A 157 9.42 -17.16 -5.42
N ASP A 158 10.53 -16.91 -4.75
CA ASP A 158 10.56 -16.20 -3.48
C ASP A 158 10.20 -14.72 -3.66
N ASP A 159 10.68 -14.09 -4.74
CA ASP A 159 10.32 -12.73 -5.11
C ASP A 159 8.81 -12.59 -5.37
N MET A 160 8.24 -13.47 -6.19
CA MET A 160 6.80 -13.47 -6.50
C MET A 160 5.93 -13.63 -5.25
N ARG A 161 6.32 -14.52 -4.32
CA ARG A 161 5.62 -14.70 -3.05
C ARG A 161 5.73 -13.47 -2.18
N SER A 162 6.94 -12.93 -2.04
CA SER A 162 7.19 -11.75 -1.21
C SER A 162 6.40 -10.52 -1.71
N GLN A 163 6.23 -10.37 -3.01
CA GLN A 163 5.43 -9.30 -3.59
C GLN A 163 3.92 -9.53 -3.42
N GLU A 164 3.46 -10.78 -3.41
CA GLU A 164 2.04 -11.14 -3.24
C GLU A 164 1.58 -11.02 -1.78
N ASP A 165 2.46 -11.27 -0.82
CA ASP A 165 2.12 -11.29 0.61
C ASP A 165 1.47 -9.99 1.11
N PRO A 166 1.93 -8.78 0.76
CA PRO A 166 1.27 -7.54 1.16
C PRO A 166 -0.15 -7.40 0.59
N LEU A 167 -0.40 -7.89 -0.63
CA LEU A 167 -1.75 -7.90 -1.22
C LEU A 167 -2.69 -8.81 -0.43
N ARG A 168 -2.22 -10.00 -0.06
CA ARG A 168 -2.94 -10.96 0.79
C ARG A 168 -3.20 -10.37 2.19
N GLN A 169 -2.19 -9.75 2.77
CA GLN A 169 -2.29 -9.11 4.08
C GLN A 169 -3.34 -8.00 4.06
N LEU A 170 -3.24 -7.05 3.13
CA LEU A 170 -4.14 -5.91 3.03
C LEU A 170 -5.61 -6.34 2.87
N SER A 171 -5.87 -7.33 1.99
CA SER A 171 -7.21 -7.86 1.80
C SER A 171 -7.71 -8.59 3.05
N SER A 172 -6.90 -9.48 3.63
CA SER A 172 -7.32 -10.28 4.78
C SER A 172 -7.58 -9.45 6.04
N GLU A 173 -6.75 -8.45 6.33
CA GLU A 173 -6.90 -7.59 7.50
C GLU A 173 -8.13 -6.69 7.39
N THR A 174 -8.46 -6.22 6.20
CA THR A 174 -9.65 -5.38 5.97
C THR A 174 -10.94 -6.18 5.76
N GLY A 175 -10.86 -7.51 5.69
CA GLY A 175 -12.01 -8.40 5.50
C GLY A 175 -12.45 -8.52 4.06
N GLY A 176 -11.53 -8.37 3.13
CA GLY A 176 -11.73 -8.62 1.70
C GLY A 176 -11.17 -9.95 1.24
N MET A 177 -11.03 -10.09 -0.07
CA MET A 177 -10.53 -11.28 -0.74
C MET A 177 -9.31 -10.94 -1.60
N HIS A 178 -8.39 -11.89 -1.67
CA HIS A 178 -7.27 -11.87 -2.61
C HIS A 178 -7.52 -12.87 -3.74
N ILE A 179 -7.31 -12.42 -4.98
CA ILE A 179 -7.32 -13.24 -6.19
C ILE A 179 -5.92 -13.19 -6.79
N GLY A 180 -5.28 -14.33 -6.91
CA GLY A 180 -3.95 -14.45 -7.51
C GLY A 180 -3.73 -15.84 -8.08
N ASN A 181 -2.65 -16.01 -8.82
CA ASN A 181 -2.25 -17.25 -9.46
C ASN A 181 -3.38 -17.87 -10.34
N THR A 182 -4.03 -17.04 -11.14
CA THR A 182 -5.10 -17.45 -12.04
C THR A 182 -5.10 -16.58 -13.31
N ASN A 183 -5.37 -17.20 -14.45
CA ASN A 183 -5.59 -16.48 -15.72
C ASN A 183 -7.05 -16.03 -15.88
N ASP A 184 -7.97 -16.56 -15.07
CA ASP A 184 -9.38 -16.15 -15.09
C ASP A 184 -9.64 -15.03 -14.06
N LEU A 185 -9.12 -13.84 -14.38
CA LEU A 185 -9.31 -12.65 -13.57
C LEU A 185 -10.79 -12.21 -13.55
N ALA A 186 -11.54 -12.49 -14.62
CA ALA A 186 -12.96 -12.15 -14.72
C ALA A 186 -13.79 -12.93 -13.68
N ALA A 187 -13.60 -14.25 -13.60
CA ALA A 187 -14.25 -15.05 -12.55
C ALA A 187 -13.84 -14.61 -11.14
N GLY A 188 -12.56 -14.25 -10.95
CA GLY A 188 -12.07 -13.68 -9.69
C GLY A 188 -12.79 -12.40 -9.31
N MET A 189 -12.96 -11.47 -10.24
CA MET A 189 -13.68 -10.20 -10.01
C MET A 189 -15.17 -10.44 -9.74
N LEU A 190 -15.83 -11.34 -10.48
CA LEU A 190 -17.22 -11.71 -10.22
C LEU A 190 -17.40 -12.30 -8.82
N LYS A 191 -16.43 -13.11 -8.35
CA LYS A 191 -16.43 -13.63 -6.97
C LYS A 191 -16.32 -12.52 -5.92
N ILE A 192 -15.48 -11.51 -6.15
CA ILE A 192 -15.41 -10.33 -5.28
C ILE A 192 -16.75 -9.60 -5.26
N ILE A 193 -17.34 -9.31 -6.41
CA ILE A 193 -18.61 -8.58 -6.53
C ILE A 193 -19.74 -9.36 -5.84
N SER A 194 -19.86 -10.66 -6.10
CA SER A 194 -20.90 -11.51 -5.51
C SER A 194 -20.78 -11.62 -3.99
N SER A 195 -19.55 -11.63 -3.46
CA SER A 195 -19.31 -11.68 -2.00
C SER A 195 -19.79 -10.45 -1.26
N GLN A 196 -20.04 -9.35 -1.97
CA GLN A 196 -20.49 -8.09 -1.38
C GLN A 196 -22.02 -7.95 -1.36
N SER A 197 -22.75 -8.80 -2.08
CA SER A 197 -24.20 -8.75 -2.19
C SER A 197 -24.91 -9.07 -0.86
N PHE A 198 -24.29 -9.87 -0.01
CA PHE A 198 -24.85 -10.25 1.29
C PHE A 198 -23.80 -10.12 2.38
N TYR A 199 -24.14 -9.40 3.44
CA TYR A 199 -23.27 -9.26 4.60
C TYR A 199 -24.08 -9.10 5.89
N TYR A 200 -23.46 -9.49 7.00
CA TYR A 200 -24.02 -9.32 8.34
C TYR A 200 -23.23 -8.24 9.08
N ILE A 201 -23.93 -7.39 9.80
CA ILE A 201 -23.30 -6.40 10.68
C ILE A 201 -23.39 -6.96 12.10
N LEU A 202 -22.22 -7.18 12.70
CA LEU A 202 -22.09 -7.56 14.09
C LEU A 202 -21.48 -6.40 14.87
N SER A 203 -22.18 -5.91 15.86
CA SER A 203 -21.70 -4.86 16.76
C SER A 203 -21.35 -5.46 18.11
N TYR A 204 -20.23 -5.05 18.68
CA TYR A 204 -19.83 -5.44 20.02
C TYR A 204 -19.16 -4.27 20.75
N ALA A 205 -19.32 -4.21 22.07
CA ALA A 205 -18.59 -3.26 22.90
C ALA A 205 -17.24 -3.87 23.30
N THR A 206 -16.16 -3.12 23.07
CA THR A 206 -14.83 -3.60 23.47
C THR A 206 -14.66 -3.51 24.99
N PRO A 207 -14.24 -4.59 25.66
CA PRO A 207 -14.01 -4.55 27.12
C PRO A 207 -12.81 -3.66 27.51
N ASN A 208 -11.89 -3.41 26.59
CA ASN A 208 -10.71 -2.58 26.78
C ASN A 208 -10.83 -1.28 25.95
N ALA A 209 -11.34 -0.22 26.57
CA ALA A 209 -11.44 1.10 25.94
C ALA A 209 -10.12 1.91 25.97
N LYS A 210 -8.96 1.24 26.02
CA LYS A 210 -7.65 1.93 26.00
C LYS A 210 -7.40 2.55 24.62
N SER A 211 -7.20 3.86 24.59
CA SER A 211 -6.79 4.61 23.40
C SER A 211 -5.27 4.55 23.18
N ASP A 212 -4.73 3.32 23.05
CA ASP A 212 -3.29 3.07 22.97
C ASP A 212 -2.77 2.98 21.52
N GLY A 213 -3.64 3.10 20.54
CA GLY A 213 -3.29 2.99 19.12
C GLY A 213 -2.86 1.59 18.67
N ARG A 214 -2.98 0.57 19.53
CA ARG A 214 -2.53 -0.79 19.23
C ARG A 214 -3.55 -1.57 18.40
N TYR A 215 -3.05 -2.55 17.67
CA TYR A 215 -3.87 -3.49 16.92
C TYR A 215 -4.49 -4.53 17.85
N HIS A 216 -5.81 -4.68 17.77
CA HIS A 216 -6.58 -5.68 18.50
C HIS A 216 -7.14 -6.71 17.53
N LYS A 217 -6.75 -7.97 17.74
CA LYS A 217 -7.19 -9.07 16.90
C LYS A 217 -8.64 -9.47 17.22
N ILE A 218 -9.43 -9.69 16.18
CA ILE A 218 -10.79 -10.23 16.25
C ILE A 218 -10.73 -11.68 15.78
N LYS A 219 -11.38 -12.59 16.53
CA LYS A 219 -11.62 -13.96 16.12
C LYS A 219 -13.13 -14.17 16.05
N LEU A 220 -13.61 -14.55 14.87
CA LEU A 220 -15.01 -14.92 14.64
C LEU A 220 -15.08 -16.42 14.41
N GLU A 221 -15.92 -17.09 15.16
CA GLU A 221 -16.21 -18.52 14.99
C GLU A 221 -17.68 -18.70 14.64
N VAL A 222 -17.95 -19.54 13.66
CA VAL A 222 -19.31 -19.90 13.23
C VAL A 222 -19.53 -21.36 13.54
N THR A 223 -20.57 -21.66 14.30
CA THR A 223 -20.89 -23.03 14.73
C THR A 223 -21.46 -23.90 13.63
N ARG A 224 -22.02 -23.28 12.56
CA ARG A 224 -22.58 -24.03 11.41
C ARG A 224 -21.46 -24.51 10.48
N PRO A 225 -21.34 -25.82 10.24
CA PRO A 225 -20.29 -26.34 9.37
C PRO A 225 -20.50 -25.95 7.88
N GLY A 226 -19.42 -25.93 7.11
CA GLY A 226 -19.45 -25.70 5.65
C GLY A 226 -19.57 -24.23 5.23
N LEU A 227 -19.51 -23.28 6.17
CA LEU A 227 -19.51 -21.84 5.88
C LEU A 227 -18.10 -21.27 5.90
N ASN A 228 -17.72 -20.57 4.80
CA ASN A 228 -16.54 -19.72 4.77
C ASN A 228 -16.94 -18.29 5.07
N VAL A 229 -16.43 -17.74 6.16
CA VAL A 229 -16.75 -16.38 6.59
C VAL A 229 -15.56 -15.46 6.42
N THR A 230 -15.76 -14.39 5.67
CA THR A 230 -14.80 -13.32 5.49
C THR A 230 -15.14 -12.18 6.45
N TYR A 231 -14.19 -11.76 7.28
CA TYR A 231 -14.40 -10.71 8.28
C TYR A 231 -13.10 -9.97 8.56
N ARG A 232 -13.18 -8.79 9.14
CA ARG A 232 -12.01 -8.01 9.57
C ARG A 232 -11.25 -8.76 10.65
N LYS A 233 -9.95 -8.96 10.47
CA LYS A 233 -9.11 -9.70 11.41
C LYS A 233 -8.78 -8.94 12.69
N GLY A 234 -9.04 -7.63 12.71
CA GLY A 234 -8.79 -6.78 13.86
C GLY A 234 -9.18 -5.33 13.62
N TYR A 235 -8.83 -4.50 14.57
CA TYR A 235 -8.97 -3.04 14.50
C TYR A 235 -7.82 -2.40 15.27
N TYR A 236 -7.51 -1.17 14.91
CA TYR A 236 -6.59 -0.35 15.71
C TYR A 236 -7.39 0.44 16.75
N ALA A 237 -6.97 0.35 18.01
CA ALA A 237 -7.54 1.20 19.05
C ALA A 237 -7.34 2.68 18.66
N PRO A 238 -8.23 3.59 19.07
CA PRO A 238 -8.00 5.01 18.90
C PRO A 238 -6.63 5.37 19.50
N LYS A 239 -5.84 6.17 18.81
CA LYS A 239 -4.68 6.82 19.42
C LYS A 239 -5.22 7.87 20.41
N GLU A 240 -4.47 8.10 21.49
CA GLU A 240 -4.75 9.18 22.43
C GLU A 240 -5.13 10.45 21.66
N GLN A 241 -6.21 11.09 22.08
CA GLN A 241 -6.79 12.16 21.27
C GLN A 241 -5.75 13.26 21.07
N LEU A 242 -5.43 13.52 19.80
CA LEU A 242 -4.69 14.73 19.43
C LEU A 242 -5.33 15.94 20.13
N SER A 243 -4.53 16.87 20.60
CA SER A 243 -5.07 18.11 21.18
C SER A 243 -6.04 18.75 20.18
N PHE A 244 -7.08 19.40 20.68
CA PHE A 244 -8.12 20.05 19.86
C PHE A 244 -7.52 20.87 18.69
N GLU A 245 -6.44 21.59 18.94
CA GLU A 245 -5.74 22.39 17.95
C GLU A 245 -5.07 21.56 16.84
N ARG A 246 -4.51 20.41 17.16
CA ARG A 246 -3.93 19.50 16.16
C ARG A 246 -5.01 18.86 15.31
N ARG A 247 -6.11 18.41 15.91
CA ARG A 247 -7.24 17.85 15.20
C ARG A 247 -7.83 18.86 14.23
N LYS A 248 -8.10 20.09 14.70
CA LYS A 248 -8.60 21.20 13.88
C LYS A 248 -7.70 21.49 12.67
N LYS A 249 -6.39 21.45 12.86
CA LYS A 249 -5.43 21.65 11.76
C LYS A 249 -5.45 20.52 10.74
N GLU A 250 -5.56 19.27 11.18
CA GLU A 250 -5.68 18.09 10.31
C GLU A 250 -7.01 18.11 9.54
N ASP A 251 -8.12 18.42 10.20
CA ASP A 251 -9.45 18.54 9.58
C ASP A 251 -9.50 19.63 8.52
N ILE A 252 -8.85 20.79 8.76
CA ILE A 252 -8.75 21.87 7.76
C ILE A 252 -7.92 21.41 6.54
N ILE A 253 -6.78 20.75 6.76
CA ILE A 253 -5.94 20.25 5.67
C ILE A 253 -6.69 19.16 4.87
N GLU A 254 -7.44 18.31 5.55
CA GLU A 254 -8.26 17.27 4.93
C GLU A 254 -9.39 17.89 4.09
N ALA A 255 -10.08 18.88 4.61
CA ALA A 255 -11.13 19.61 3.89
C ALA A 255 -10.60 20.30 2.63
N LEU A 256 -9.41 20.94 2.71
CA LEU A 256 -8.76 21.56 1.57
C LEU A 256 -8.34 20.58 0.46
N ARG A 257 -8.13 19.31 0.81
CA ARG A 257 -7.72 18.25 -0.11
C ARG A 257 -8.88 17.38 -0.59
N ALA A 258 -10.07 17.57 -0.03
CA ALA A 258 -11.25 16.80 -0.44
C ALA A 258 -11.58 17.09 -1.91
N PRO A 259 -11.76 16.05 -2.76
CA PRO A 259 -12.03 16.25 -4.20
C PRO A 259 -13.45 16.72 -4.51
N GLY A 260 -14.29 16.94 -3.51
CA GLY A 260 -15.67 17.36 -3.63
C GLY A 260 -15.97 18.66 -2.88
N ASN A 261 -17.03 19.35 -3.30
CA ASN A 261 -17.56 20.46 -2.54
C ASN A 261 -18.19 19.94 -1.24
N LEU A 262 -17.61 20.29 -0.12
CA LEU A 262 -18.23 20.08 1.20
C LEU A 262 -19.36 21.11 1.36
N ASN A 263 -20.57 20.75 0.98
CA ASN A 263 -21.72 21.66 0.94
C ASN A 263 -22.64 21.53 2.16
N GLU A 264 -22.17 20.96 3.26
CA GLU A 264 -22.96 20.81 4.50
C GLU A 264 -23.42 22.17 5.05
N ILE A 265 -22.59 23.19 4.90
CA ILE A 265 -22.89 24.57 5.28
C ILE A 265 -22.77 25.45 4.04
N PRO A 266 -23.85 26.04 3.53
CA PRO A 266 -23.78 26.95 2.39
C PRO A 266 -22.97 28.19 2.75
N ILE A 267 -21.83 28.33 2.07
CA ILE A 267 -20.89 29.45 2.25
C ILE A 267 -20.75 30.17 0.91
N GLN A 268 -20.92 31.48 0.92
CA GLN A 268 -20.57 32.34 -0.21
C GLN A 268 -19.30 33.10 0.13
N LEU A 269 -18.33 33.07 -0.77
CA LEU A 269 -17.08 33.77 -0.65
C LEU A 269 -17.00 34.84 -1.76
N SER A 270 -16.79 36.08 -1.38
CA SER A 270 -16.42 37.17 -2.29
C SER A 270 -15.05 37.72 -1.90
N TYR A 271 -14.29 38.14 -2.88
CA TYR A 271 -12.97 38.70 -2.65
C TYR A 271 -12.74 39.94 -3.48
N ASN A 272 -12.00 40.88 -2.94
CA ASN A 272 -11.46 42.03 -3.62
C ASN A 272 -9.96 42.13 -3.34
N TYR A 273 -9.21 42.62 -4.30
CA TYR A 273 -7.80 42.89 -4.12
C TYR A 273 -7.48 44.35 -4.48
N PHE A 274 -6.59 44.94 -3.72
CA PHE A 274 -6.16 46.33 -3.89
C PHE A 274 -4.64 46.36 -3.97
N LEU A 275 -4.13 47.16 -4.90
CA LEU A 275 -2.71 47.44 -4.96
C LEU A 275 -2.39 48.57 -3.95
N MET A 276 -1.42 48.34 -3.09
CA MET A 276 -0.90 49.30 -2.15
C MET A 276 0.28 50.07 -2.76
N ASP A 277 0.63 51.25 -2.20
CA ASP A 277 1.65 52.13 -2.75
C ASP A 277 3.08 51.55 -2.82
N ASP A 278 3.33 50.44 -2.18
CA ASP A 278 4.64 49.77 -2.08
C ASP A 278 4.72 48.44 -2.84
N ALA A 279 3.95 48.29 -3.92
CA ALA A 279 3.85 47.07 -4.74
C ALA A 279 3.35 45.84 -3.98
N ARG A 280 2.73 45.99 -2.81
CA ARG A 280 2.04 44.92 -2.08
C ARG A 280 0.56 44.89 -2.45
N TYR A 281 -0.01 43.71 -2.49
CA TYR A 281 -1.44 43.53 -2.70
C TYR A 281 -2.13 43.25 -1.36
N GLN A 282 -3.22 43.94 -1.10
CA GLN A 282 -4.13 43.63 -0.02
C GLN A 282 -5.30 42.83 -0.56
N LEU A 283 -5.53 41.65 0.00
CA LEU A 283 -6.67 40.79 -0.32
C LEU A 283 -7.71 40.92 0.79
N ALA A 284 -8.90 41.38 0.43
CA ALA A 284 -10.06 41.42 1.31
C ALA A 284 -10.99 40.24 0.98
N LEU A 285 -11.23 39.36 1.94
CA LEU A 285 -12.12 38.21 1.82
C LEU A 285 -13.39 38.50 2.65
N MET A 286 -14.54 38.38 2.01
CA MET A 286 -15.84 38.44 2.68
C MET A 286 -16.51 37.06 2.59
N THR A 287 -16.86 36.49 3.72
CA THR A 287 -17.51 35.20 3.83
C THR A 287 -18.91 35.37 4.40
N GLN A 288 -19.92 34.89 3.66
CA GLN A 288 -21.30 34.85 4.11
C GLN A 288 -21.69 33.39 4.35
N VAL A 289 -22.10 33.07 5.58
CA VAL A 289 -22.53 31.74 6.01
C VAL A 289 -24.04 31.73 6.19
N ASN A 290 -24.75 30.78 5.54
CA ASN A 290 -26.18 30.64 5.74
C ASN A 290 -26.44 29.71 6.94
N ILE A 291 -26.84 30.29 8.06
CA ILE A 291 -27.10 29.58 9.32
C ILE A 291 -28.56 29.17 9.52
N ARG A 292 -29.46 29.42 8.53
CA ARG A 292 -30.90 29.19 8.71
C ARG A 292 -31.29 27.71 8.95
N GLY A 293 -30.47 26.76 8.51
CA GLY A 293 -30.68 25.32 8.70
C GLY A 293 -29.95 24.73 9.91
N MET A 294 -29.17 25.50 10.63
CA MET A 294 -28.36 25.01 11.76
C MET A 294 -29.20 24.91 13.01
N LYS A 295 -29.02 23.80 13.75
CA LYS A 295 -29.57 23.62 15.10
C LYS A 295 -28.52 24.05 16.11
N PHE A 296 -28.89 24.99 16.96
CA PHE A 296 -28.03 25.47 18.06
C PHE A 296 -28.52 24.90 19.39
N VAL A 297 -27.58 24.48 20.19
CA VAL A 297 -27.85 24.06 21.59
C VAL A 297 -27.25 25.08 22.52
N GLU A 298 -27.99 25.49 23.54
CA GLU A 298 -27.52 26.41 24.56
C GLU A 298 -26.67 25.62 25.57
N GLU A 299 -25.41 25.99 25.71
CA GLU A 299 -24.48 25.39 26.67
C GLU A 299 -23.73 26.55 27.36
N ASP A 300 -23.86 26.67 28.68
CA ASP A 300 -23.23 27.73 29.50
C ASP A 300 -23.34 29.15 28.91
N SER A 301 -24.53 29.57 28.57
CA SER A 301 -24.83 30.89 27.96
C SER A 301 -24.19 31.13 26.59
N ARG A 302 -23.65 30.13 25.93
CA ARG A 302 -23.15 30.18 24.55
C ARG A 302 -23.90 29.20 23.65
N HIS A 303 -24.24 29.66 22.46
CA HIS A 303 -24.85 28.79 21.44
C HIS A 303 -23.76 28.03 20.68
N LYS A 304 -23.78 26.69 20.72
CA LYS A 304 -22.95 25.81 19.89
C LYS A 304 -23.81 25.10 18.86
N ASN A 305 -23.25 24.88 17.68
CA ASN A 305 -23.86 24.05 16.65
C ASN A 305 -23.72 22.57 16.98
N MET A 306 -24.78 21.79 16.74
CA MET A 306 -24.78 20.34 16.87
C MET A 306 -24.31 19.68 15.62
#